data_9d5a1185d049af4480719c78456635b0
#
_entry.id   9d5a1185d049af4480719c78456635b0
#
_cell.length_a   1.000
_cell.length_b   1.000
_cell.length_c   1.000
_cell.angle_alpha   90.00
_cell.angle_beta   90.00
_cell.angle_gamma   90.00
#
_symmetry.space_group_name_H-M   'P 1'
#
loop_
_entity.id
_entity.type
_entity.pdbx_description
1 polymer ?
#
loop_
_entity_poly.entity_id
_entity_poly.type
_entity_poly.pdbx_seq_one_letter_code
_entity_poly.pdbx_strand_id
1 'polypeptide(L)'
;MANGEIDEAEAERVFWDAIVVGTGMGGGTLGYSLARSGRRVLFIEQGRSTLPGVPGTIRAAMPELAEPLACRSVEGYQDALARAGRSTDEIEDISGRKPRLYQGLLGSGTGGSSSLYGMVCERFFAGDFTPRQYFHNPGDSTVPEAWPVTYDEMRPWYEAAEKLYGVRGQPDPLRPEAAEAPLPAAPPFSTANQVLVDYLRGRGLHPYHLPMACDYIDGCATCQSYLCAQQCKNDSARNCVLPAVAQHGAHLLTECRAVRLVADARNVKEVVCESRVGTLALKGKVVVLAAGALVTPALLLNSRSAEWPSGLANGSDWVGRNLMRHLIDLFEIWPERGERTLAPNKEIGLNDFYFWEGQKYGTIQSFGPMPPVELLTNGPGPLPKALHLVNPVVREVYQRFFNGGLVLAAMMEDLPYLDNRVLPSDGPSNHRRQRLRMQYRIHPGEIERRTVFTRQVKDLVKPFRKLNLRGAKDNRALAHVCGTCRFGEDPKSSVLDAQNRAHELANLYVVDTSYFPSSAGLNPSLTVAANALRVAAHIDATDFPS
;
A
#
# COMPACT_ATOMS: atom_id res chain seq x y z
N MET A 1 6.10 18.57 -24.48
CA MET A 1 5.76 17.53 -23.52
C MET A 1 6.48 17.90 -22.23
N ALA A 2 5.74 18.19 -21.19
CA ALA A 2 6.33 18.63 -19.94
C ALA A 2 6.77 17.40 -19.14
N ASN A 3 8.00 17.40 -18.66
CA ASN A 3 8.52 16.47 -17.64
C ASN A 3 8.72 15.00 -18.04
N GLY A 4 9.31 14.70 -19.23
CA GLY A 4 9.74 13.34 -19.58
C GLY A 4 8.62 12.35 -19.91
N GLU A 5 7.41 12.83 -20.14
CA GLU A 5 6.37 12.03 -20.80
C GLU A 5 6.81 11.76 -22.24
N ILE A 6 6.78 10.49 -22.63
CA ILE A 6 7.14 10.03 -23.98
C ILE A 6 5.85 9.84 -24.80
N ASP A 7 5.97 10.09 -26.11
CA ASP A 7 4.90 9.74 -27.06
C ASP A 7 4.75 8.22 -27.17
N GLU A 8 3.50 7.73 -27.26
CA GLU A 8 3.19 6.31 -27.31
C GLU A 8 3.86 5.60 -28.49
N ALA A 9 3.85 6.23 -29.69
CA ALA A 9 4.47 5.64 -30.87
C ALA A 9 6.00 5.62 -30.79
N GLU A 10 6.61 6.55 -30.07
CA GLU A 10 8.02 6.54 -29.75
C GLU A 10 8.35 5.44 -28.76
N ALA A 11 7.55 5.31 -27.68
CA ALA A 11 7.74 4.28 -26.66
C ALA A 11 7.70 2.86 -27.24
N GLU A 12 6.83 2.62 -28.24
CA GLU A 12 6.69 1.31 -28.90
C GLU A 12 7.89 0.96 -29.80
N ARG A 13 8.57 1.95 -30.37
CA ARG A 13 9.75 1.73 -31.23
C ARG A 13 11.03 1.43 -30.47
N VAL A 14 11.10 1.79 -29.19
CA VAL A 14 12.28 1.61 -28.37
C VAL A 14 12.29 0.22 -27.75
N PHE A 15 13.45 -0.45 -27.80
CA PHE A 15 13.69 -1.63 -26.97
C PHE A 15 14.29 -1.18 -25.64
N TRP A 16 13.51 -1.27 -24.58
CA TRP A 16 13.86 -0.77 -23.24
C TRP A 16 14.80 -1.72 -22.51
N ASP A 17 15.69 -1.17 -21.67
CA ASP A 17 16.45 -1.99 -20.74
C ASP A 17 15.52 -2.55 -19.66
N ALA A 18 14.65 -1.72 -19.09
CA ALA A 18 13.63 -2.14 -18.15
C ALA A 18 12.28 -1.45 -18.42
N ILE A 19 11.21 -2.26 -18.42
CA ILE A 19 9.82 -1.78 -18.41
C ILE A 19 9.27 -2.02 -17.00
N VAL A 20 8.84 -0.94 -16.33
CA VAL A 20 8.29 -0.97 -14.98
C VAL A 20 6.79 -0.69 -15.02
N VAL A 21 5.97 -1.69 -14.73
CA VAL A 21 4.51 -1.59 -14.72
C VAL A 21 4.03 -1.16 -13.35
N GLY A 22 3.64 0.09 -13.21
CA GLY A 22 3.22 0.76 -11.98
C GLY A 22 4.34 1.61 -11.35
N THR A 23 3.96 2.80 -10.91
CA THR A 23 4.85 3.83 -10.35
C THR A 23 4.77 3.95 -8.82
N GLY A 24 4.12 2.98 -8.16
CA GLY A 24 4.01 2.93 -6.70
C GLY A 24 5.36 2.76 -6.01
N MET A 25 5.33 2.55 -4.68
CA MET A 25 6.53 2.48 -3.83
C MET A 25 7.61 1.53 -4.39
N GLY A 26 7.25 0.33 -4.84
CA GLY A 26 8.22 -0.63 -5.38
C GLY A 26 8.73 -0.24 -6.77
N GLY A 27 7.80 0.01 -7.71
CA GLY A 27 8.16 0.29 -9.11
C GLY A 27 8.93 1.61 -9.27
N GLY A 28 8.47 2.68 -8.62
CA GLY A 28 9.18 3.96 -8.66
C GLY A 28 10.58 3.88 -8.05
N THR A 29 10.72 3.20 -6.90
CA THR A 29 12.02 3.02 -6.24
C THR A 29 13.00 2.20 -7.08
N LEU A 30 12.55 1.06 -7.63
CA LEU A 30 13.38 0.20 -8.48
C LEU A 30 13.76 0.94 -9.77
N GLY A 31 12.77 1.52 -10.47
CA GLY A 31 13.03 2.21 -11.73
C GLY A 31 13.93 3.43 -11.56
N TYR A 32 13.80 4.19 -10.47
CA TYR A 32 14.74 5.26 -10.12
C TYR A 32 16.17 4.73 -9.95
N SER A 33 16.33 3.62 -9.21
CA SER A 33 17.64 3.02 -8.99
C SER A 33 18.30 2.58 -10.31
N LEU A 34 17.55 1.91 -11.20
CA LEU A 34 18.05 1.48 -12.51
C LEU A 34 18.37 2.68 -13.42
N ALA A 35 17.50 3.70 -13.47
CA ALA A 35 17.76 4.91 -14.25
C ALA A 35 19.02 5.63 -13.78
N ARG A 36 19.24 5.74 -12.47
CA ARG A 36 20.44 6.31 -11.89
C ARG A 36 21.72 5.53 -12.25
N SER A 37 21.60 4.22 -12.48
CA SER A 37 22.70 3.37 -12.99
C SER A 37 22.86 3.48 -14.52
N GLY A 38 22.14 4.38 -15.18
CA GLY A 38 22.25 4.64 -16.62
C GLY A 38 21.41 3.71 -17.51
N ARG A 39 20.45 2.96 -16.94
CA ARG A 39 19.57 2.08 -17.72
C ARG A 39 18.41 2.88 -18.32
N ARG A 40 18.01 2.53 -19.56
CA ARG A 40 16.82 3.10 -20.22
C ARG A 40 15.55 2.49 -19.60
N VAL A 41 14.91 3.25 -18.73
CA VAL A 41 13.72 2.82 -17.99
C VAL A 41 12.47 3.46 -18.57
N LEU A 42 11.45 2.65 -18.83
CA LEU A 42 10.10 3.09 -19.13
C LEU A 42 9.17 2.75 -17.96
N PHE A 43 8.58 3.77 -17.36
CA PHE A 43 7.48 3.60 -16.42
C PHE A 43 6.14 3.60 -17.17
N ILE A 44 5.27 2.65 -16.82
CA ILE A 44 3.88 2.57 -17.29
C ILE A 44 2.96 2.79 -16.11
N GLU A 45 2.10 3.79 -16.17
CA GLU A 45 1.12 4.12 -15.12
C GLU A 45 -0.29 4.21 -15.73
N GLN A 46 -1.22 3.44 -15.14
CA GLN A 46 -2.60 3.40 -15.62
C GLN A 46 -3.38 4.69 -15.35
N GLY A 47 -3.02 5.38 -14.26
CA GLY A 47 -3.66 6.64 -13.88
C GLY A 47 -3.01 7.85 -14.55
N ARG A 48 -3.56 9.01 -14.19
CA ARG A 48 -3.03 10.30 -14.65
C ARG A 48 -1.72 10.65 -13.94
N SER A 49 -0.94 11.51 -14.55
CA SER A 49 0.18 12.13 -13.86
C SER A 49 -0.33 12.97 -12.68
N THR A 50 0.25 12.72 -11.50
CA THR A 50 0.02 13.51 -10.28
C THR A 50 1.26 14.33 -9.92
N LEU A 51 2.24 14.42 -10.81
CA LEU A 51 3.45 15.21 -10.60
C LEU A 51 3.11 16.70 -10.42
N PRO A 52 3.96 17.47 -9.73
CA PRO A 52 3.73 18.89 -9.51
C PRO A 52 3.49 19.67 -10.81
N GLY A 53 2.53 20.59 -10.79
CA GLY A 53 2.24 21.44 -11.95
C GLY A 53 1.32 20.82 -13.01
N VAL A 54 0.89 19.57 -12.86
CA VAL A 54 -0.04 18.95 -13.81
C VAL A 54 -1.45 19.54 -13.64
N PRO A 55 -2.03 20.13 -14.69
CA PRO A 55 -3.38 20.71 -14.64
C PRO A 55 -4.45 19.67 -14.31
N GLY A 56 -5.49 20.08 -13.58
CA GLY A 56 -6.64 19.25 -13.28
C GLY A 56 -6.46 18.26 -12.12
N THR A 57 -5.28 18.19 -11.50
CA THR A 57 -5.05 17.40 -10.28
C THR A 57 -5.81 18.02 -9.09
N ILE A 58 -6.59 17.21 -8.39
CA ILE A 58 -7.31 17.61 -7.17
C ILE A 58 -6.48 17.21 -5.95
N ARG A 59 -6.05 18.22 -5.17
CA ARG A 59 -5.26 18.00 -3.96
C ARG A 59 -6.12 18.24 -2.71
N ALA A 60 -5.81 17.54 -1.63
CA ALA A 60 -6.55 17.65 -0.37
C ALA A 60 -8.06 17.35 -0.50
N ALA A 61 -8.46 16.54 -1.49
CA ALA A 61 -9.84 16.16 -1.73
C ALA A 61 -10.02 14.64 -1.69
N MET A 62 -11.20 14.24 -1.24
CA MET A 62 -11.64 12.84 -1.17
C MET A 62 -12.99 12.73 -1.91
N PRO A 63 -12.98 12.68 -3.26
CA PRO A 63 -14.21 12.67 -4.06
C PRO A 63 -15.13 11.48 -3.73
N GLU A 64 -14.56 10.34 -3.37
CA GLU A 64 -15.29 9.15 -2.94
C GLU A 64 -16.23 9.38 -1.76
N LEU A 65 -16.04 10.47 -1.03
CA LEU A 65 -16.82 10.82 0.15
C LEU A 65 -17.86 11.92 -0.12
N ALA A 66 -17.51 12.88 -0.96
CA ALA A 66 -18.30 14.08 -1.20
C ALA A 66 -19.07 14.04 -2.51
N GLU A 67 -18.50 13.50 -3.57
CA GLU A 67 -18.99 13.65 -4.93
C GLU A 67 -19.94 12.58 -5.48
N PRO A 68 -20.16 11.38 -4.90
CA PRO A 68 -21.20 10.47 -5.41
C PRO A 68 -22.58 11.11 -5.50
N LEU A 69 -22.81 12.18 -4.71
CA LEU A 69 -24.05 12.96 -4.70
C LEU A 69 -23.97 14.26 -5.51
N ALA A 70 -22.75 14.77 -5.73
CA ALA A 70 -22.50 16.00 -6.47
C ALA A 70 -22.27 15.75 -7.96
N CYS A 71 -21.78 14.57 -8.33
CA CYS A 71 -21.57 14.21 -9.73
C CYS A 71 -22.88 13.81 -10.42
N ARG A 72 -23.18 14.51 -11.51
CA ARG A 72 -24.38 14.26 -12.30
C ARG A 72 -24.30 13.03 -13.20
N SER A 73 -23.12 12.41 -13.32
CA SER A 73 -22.88 11.21 -14.13
C SER A 73 -21.82 10.30 -13.52
N VAL A 74 -21.83 9.03 -13.93
CA VAL A 74 -20.80 8.04 -13.54
C VAL A 74 -19.42 8.46 -14.05
N GLU A 75 -19.35 8.98 -15.27
CA GLU A 75 -18.11 9.45 -15.90
C GLU A 75 -17.54 10.64 -15.14
N GLY A 76 -18.36 11.59 -14.71
CA GLY A 76 -17.95 12.74 -13.90
C GLY A 76 -17.35 12.31 -12.55
N TYR A 77 -17.94 11.30 -11.92
CA TYR A 77 -17.40 10.73 -10.68
C TYR A 77 -16.05 10.03 -10.90
N GLN A 78 -15.95 9.21 -11.96
CA GLN A 78 -14.69 8.55 -12.32
C GLN A 78 -13.58 9.56 -12.65
N ASP A 79 -13.92 10.65 -13.32
CA ASP A 79 -12.96 11.72 -13.60
C ASP A 79 -12.49 12.42 -12.32
N ALA A 80 -13.40 12.68 -11.38
CA ALA A 80 -13.04 13.25 -10.08
C ALA A 80 -12.09 12.33 -9.28
N LEU A 81 -12.38 11.02 -9.26
CA LEU A 81 -11.49 10.03 -8.65
C LEU A 81 -10.09 10.03 -9.30
N ALA A 82 -10.03 9.96 -10.63
CA ALA A 82 -8.76 9.96 -11.35
C ALA A 82 -7.94 11.24 -11.09
N ARG A 83 -8.59 12.42 -11.04
CA ARG A 83 -7.94 13.69 -10.70
C ARG A 83 -7.41 13.74 -9.27
N ALA A 84 -8.05 13.00 -8.34
CA ALA A 84 -7.62 12.87 -6.95
C ALA A 84 -6.60 11.71 -6.74
N GLY A 85 -6.06 11.12 -7.81
CA GLY A 85 -5.09 10.02 -7.73
C GLY A 85 -5.70 8.69 -7.28
N ARG A 86 -7.01 8.48 -7.49
CA ARG A 86 -7.73 7.26 -7.13
C ARG A 86 -7.89 6.32 -8.30
N SER A 87 -7.89 5.02 -8.02
CA SER A 87 -8.28 4.02 -9.01
C SER A 87 -9.77 4.09 -9.32
N THR A 88 -10.08 3.90 -10.59
CA THR A 88 -11.45 3.73 -11.08
C THR A 88 -11.82 2.26 -11.27
N ASP A 89 -10.95 1.33 -10.85
CA ASP A 89 -11.18 -0.10 -10.93
C ASP A 89 -12.27 -0.54 -9.95
N GLU A 90 -13.09 -1.48 -10.39
CA GLU A 90 -14.13 -2.10 -9.57
C GLU A 90 -13.63 -3.42 -8.98
N ILE A 91 -13.94 -3.66 -7.71
CA ILE A 91 -13.64 -4.93 -7.04
C ILE A 91 -14.93 -5.74 -6.92
N GLU A 92 -14.93 -6.93 -7.52
CA GLU A 92 -15.94 -7.96 -7.32
C GLU A 92 -15.51 -8.90 -6.19
N ASP A 93 -16.06 -8.69 -5.02
CA ASP A 93 -15.85 -9.55 -3.84
C ASP A 93 -16.87 -10.70 -3.86
N ILE A 94 -16.37 -11.91 -4.09
CA ILE A 94 -17.18 -13.15 -4.12
C ILE A 94 -17.12 -13.94 -2.81
N SER A 95 -16.63 -13.35 -1.73
CA SER A 95 -16.49 -14.01 -0.41
C SER A 95 -17.82 -14.35 0.25
N GLY A 96 -18.88 -13.65 -0.10
CA GLY A 96 -20.22 -13.83 0.45
C GLY A 96 -21.11 -14.72 -0.43
N ARG A 97 -22.35 -14.96 0.06
CA ARG A 97 -23.37 -15.71 -0.72
C ARG A 97 -23.74 -15.05 -2.06
N LYS A 98 -23.60 -13.73 -2.14
CA LYS A 98 -23.79 -12.95 -3.37
C LYS A 98 -22.56 -12.10 -3.61
N PRO A 99 -22.07 -12.02 -4.86
CA PRO A 99 -20.99 -11.11 -5.22
C PRO A 99 -21.37 -9.67 -4.86
N ARG A 100 -20.38 -8.91 -4.40
CA ARG A 100 -20.49 -7.48 -4.12
C ARG A 100 -19.55 -6.71 -5.02
N LEU A 101 -20.05 -5.71 -5.70
CA LEU A 101 -19.27 -4.80 -6.51
C LEU A 101 -19.08 -3.49 -5.75
N TYR A 102 -17.83 -3.03 -5.63
CA TYR A 102 -17.50 -1.77 -4.99
C TYR A 102 -16.18 -1.20 -5.52
N GLN A 103 -15.96 0.08 -5.27
CA GLN A 103 -14.71 0.74 -5.59
C GLN A 103 -13.73 0.63 -4.43
N GLY A 104 -12.53 0.12 -4.70
CA GLY A 104 -11.46 0.05 -3.71
C GLY A 104 -10.83 1.42 -3.46
N LEU A 105 -10.35 1.65 -2.22
CA LEU A 105 -9.53 2.83 -1.89
C LEU A 105 -8.08 2.62 -2.34
N LEU A 106 -7.88 2.40 -3.64
CA LEU A 106 -6.58 2.17 -4.25
C LEU A 106 -6.07 3.45 -4.91
N GLY A 107 -4.78 3.71 -4.81
CA GLY A 107 -4.13 4.78 -5.55
C GLY A 107 -3.93 4.39 -7.02
N SER A 108 -4.09 5.37 -7.90
CA SER A 108 -3.81 5.28 -9.34
C SER A 108 -3.36 6.65 -9.83
N GLY A 109 -2.29 6.67 -10.57
CA GLY A 109 -1.56 7.87 -10.96
C GLY A 109 -0.13 7.81 -10.47
N THR A 110 0.70 8.71 -10.90
CA THR A 110 2.14 8.70 -10.57
C THR A 110 2.36 8.63 -9.06
N GLY A 111 3.14 7.63 -8.64
CA GLY A 111 3.33 7.30 -7.23
C GLY A 111 2.35 6.27 -6.66
N GLY A 112 1.29 5.92 -7.40
CA GLY A 112 0.30 4.93 -6.98
C GLY A 112 -0.27 5.21 -5.60
N SER A 113 -0.46 4.17 -4.79
CA SER A 113 -0.99 4.30 -3.42
C SER A 113 -0.07 5.07 -2.47
N SER A 114 1.24 5.23 -2.76
CA SER A 114 2.14 6.01 -1.92
C SER A 114 1.84 7.52 -1.94
N SER A 115 1.26 8.03 -3.02
CA SER A 115 0.83 9.43 -3.08
C SER A 115 -0.33 9.73 -2.12
N LEU A 116 -1.05 8.69 -1.69
CA LEU A 116 -2.22 8.78 -0.80
C LEU A 116 -1.96 8.24 0.61
N TYR A 117 -0.83 7.57 0.85
CA TYR A 117 -0.55 6.85 2.09
C TYR A 117 -0.38 7.76 3.33
N GLY A 118 -0.35 7.14 4.51
CA GLY A 118 -0.16 7.83 5.78
C GLY A 118 1.32 8.04 6.17
N MET A 119 2.25 7.91 5.25
CA MET A 119 3.68 8.21 5.38
C MET A 119 4.47 7.38 6.42
N VAL A 120 3.87 6.44 7.13
CA VAL A 120 4.60 5.62 8.10
C VAL A 120 5.57 4.70 7.35
N CYS A 121 6.84 4.84 7.70
CA CYS A 121 7.97 4.12 7.12
C CYS A 121 8.81 3.50 8.24
N GLU A 122 8.27 2.45 8.85
CA GLU A 122 8.90 1.69 9.92
C GLU A 122 9.47 0.38 9.39
N ARG A 123 10.65 -0.02 9.84
CA ARG A 123 11.24 -1.31 9.49
C ARG A 123 10.42 -2.45 10.08
N PHE A 124 10.32 -3.57 9.42
CA PHE A 124 9.84 -4.80 10.05
C PHE A 124 10.79 -5.23 11.16
N PHE A 125 10.30 -5.94 12.17
CA PHE A 125 11.14 -6.56 13.19
C PHE A 125 11.92 -7.74 12.61
N ALA A 126 13.08 -8.08 13.18
CA ALA A 126 13.81 -9.29 12.79
C ALA A 126 12.92 -10.55 12.89
N GLY A 127 12.04 -10.60 13.89
CA GLY A 127 11.06 -11.67 14.05
C GLY A 127 10.00 -11.77 12.94
N ASP A 128 9.78 -10.71 12.15
CA ASP A 128 8.87 -10.75 11.00
C ASP A 128 9.43 -11.60 9.84
N PHE A 129 10.75 -11.78 9.80
CA PHE A 129 11.44 -12.62 8.81
C PHE A 129 11.44 -14.11 9.17
N THR A 130 11.02 -14.46 10.40
CA THR A 130 10.82 -15.83 10.87
C THR A 130 9.45 -15.98 11.53
N PRO A 131 8.35 -15.69 10.78
CA PRO A 131 7.04 -15.47 11.37
C PRO A 131 6.46 -16.71 12.06
N ARG A 132 6.74 -17.92 11.58
CA ARG A 132 6.11 -19.17 12.03
C ARG A 132 6.24 -19.41 13.53
N GLN A 133 7.35 -19.05 14.12
CA GLN A 133 7.63 -19.27 15.54
C GLN A 133 6.64 -18.58 16.50
N TYR A 134 5.93 -17.56 16.03
CA TYR A 134 4.95 -16.80 16.82
C TYR A 134 3.51 -17.28 16.62
N PHE A 135 3.28 -18.34 15.85
CA PHE A 135 1.96 -18.89 15.58
C PHE A 135 1.93 -20.37 15.92
N HIS A 136 1.59 -20.70 17.18
CA HIS A 136 1.64 -22.08 17.68
C HIS A 136 0.67 -23.03 16.97
N ASN A 137 -0.51 -22.54 16.58
CA ASN A 137 -1.54 -23.30 15.85
C ASN A 137 -2.12 -22.47 14.71
N PRO A 138 -1.39 -22.29 13.60
CA PRO A 138 -1.85 -21.46 12.48
C PRO A 138 -2.93 -22.13 11.63
N GLY A 139 -3.39 -23.34 11.98
CA GLY A 139 -4.40 -24.08 11.23
C GLY A 139 -3.96 -24.35 9.79
N ASP A 140 -4.83 -24.03 8.83
CA ASP A 140 -4.58 -24.19 7.38
C ASP A 140 -3.76 -23.04 6.78
N SER A 141 -3.18 -22.17 7.60
CA SER A 141 -2.34 -21.08 7.12
C SER A 141 -1.06 -21.60 6.49
N THR A 142 -0.69 -20.98 5.37
CA THR A 142 0.56 -21.25 4.66
C THR A 142 1.71 -20.35 5.12
N VAL A 143 1.63 -19.77 6.34
CA VAL A 143 2.70 -18.93 6.89
C VAL A 143 4.03 -19.69 6.86
N PRO A 144 5.08 -19.14 6.23
CA PRO A 144 6.35 -19.84 6.09
C PRO A 144 7.14 -19.85 7.40
N GLU A 145 8.08 -20.78 7.53
CA GLU A 145 9.04 -20.79 8.65
C GLU A 145 9.87 -19.51 8.65
N ALA A 146 10.35 -19.11 7.48
CA ALA A 146 11.13 -17.89 7.30
C ALA A 146 10.85 -17.26 5.93
N TRP A 147 11.16 -15.98 5.80
CA TRP A 147 11.32 -15.30 4.51
C TRP A 147 12.61 -15.82 3.82
N PRO A 148 12.70 -15.80 2.47
CA PRO A 148 13.91 -16.20 1.77
C PRO A 148 15.06 -15.16 1.87
N VAL A 149 14.89 -14.15 2.70
CA VAL A 149 15.86 -13.12 3.06
C VAL A 149 15.76 -12.85 4.56
N THR A 150 16.90 -12.55 5.19
CA THR A 150 16.98 -12.22 6.62
C THR A 150 16.84 -10.71 6.88
N TYR A 151 16.59 -10.34 8.13
CA TYR A 151 16.63 -8.92 8.54
C TYR A 151 18.00 -8.29 8.29
N ASP A 152 19.10 -9.01 8.56
CA ASP A 152 20.47 -8.50 8.38
C ASP A 152 20.78 -8.24 6.91
N GLU A 153 20.33 -9.08 5.99
CA GLU A 153 20.43 -8.83 4.54
C GLU A 153 19.61 -7.63 4.10
N MET A 154 18.47 -7.37 4.76
CA MET A 154 17.62 -6.23 4.45
C MET A 154 18.07 -4.92 5.09
N ARG A 155 18.83 -4.97 6.19
CA ARG A 155 19.25 -3.79 6.96
C ARG A 155 19.88 -2.67 6.12
N PRO A 156 20.91 -2.92 5.27
CA PRO A 156 21.51 -1.85 4.46
C PRO A 156 20.51 -1.23 3.46
N TRP A 157 19.52 -2.00 3.00
CA TRP A 157 18.49 -1.52 2.10
C TRP A 157 17.43 -0.70 2.83
N TYR A 158 17.12 -1.03 4.09
CA TYR A 158 16.31 -0.19 4.95
C TYR A 158 16.96 1.18 5.18
N GLU A 159 18.24 1.22 5.51
CA GLU A 159 19.00 2.47 5.68
C GLU A 159 18.98 3.32 4.40
N ALA A 160 19.18 2.69 3.26
CA ALA A 160 19.13 3.35 1.96
C ALA A 160 17.73 3.89 1.65
N ALA A 161 16.68 3.13 1.94
CA ALA A 161 15.29 3.54 1.73
C ALA A 161 14.87 4.67 2.68
N GLU A 162 15.25 4.62 3.96
CA GLU A 162 15.02 5.69 4.94
C GLU A 162 15.65 7.00 4.48
N LYS A 163 16.88 6.95 4.00
CA LYS A 163 17.58 8.11 3.44
C LYS A 163 16.89 8.62 2.17
N LEU A 164 16.50 7.73 1.25
CA LEU A 164 15.84 8.08 -0.01
C LEU A 164 14.50 8.78 0.23
N TYR A 165 13.73 8.29 1.20
CA TYR A 165 12.42 8.83 1.53
C TYR A 165 12.45 9.89 2.65
N GLY A 166 13.63 10.29 3.14
CA GLY A 166 13.78 11.31 4.17
C GLY A 166 12.99 10.99 5.43
N VAL A 167 13.06 9.73 5.89
CA VAL A 167 12.30 9.27 7.05
C VAL A 167 12.80 9.97 8.32
N ARG A 168 11.86 10.49 9.11
CA ARG A 168 12.10 11.17 10.40
C ARG A 168 11.23 10.55 11.48
N GLY A 169 11.75 10.47 12.69
CA GLY A 169 11.02 9.91 13.83
C GLY A 169 11.97 9.36 14.88
N GLN A 170 11.46 8.41 15.64
CA GLN A 170 12.26 7.69 16.63
C GLN A 170 12.18 6.19 16.32
N PRO A 171 13.27 5.45 16.44
CA PRO A 171 13.20 4.00 16.48
C PRO A 171 12.30 3.55 17.63
N ASP A 172 11.59 2.47 17.44
CA ASP A 172 10.82 1.82 18.52
C ASP A 172 11.78 1.44 19.66
N PRO A 173 11.56 1.91 20.90
CA PRO A 173 12.44 1.60 22.03
C PRO A 173 12.46 0.10 22.42
N LEU A 174 11.49 -0.69 21.96
CA LEU A 174 11.45 -2.15 22.17
C LEU A 174 12.24 -2.93 21.11
N ARG A 175 12.78 -2.24 20.12
CA ARG A 175 13.53 -2.84 19.00
C ARG A 175 15.03 -2.76 19.26
N PRO A 176 15.72 -3.89 19.48
CA PRO A 176 17.18 -3.90 19.68
C PRO A 176 17.94 -3.35 18.47
N GLU A 177 17.48 -3.63 17.26
CA GLU A 177 18.13 -3.24 16.00
C GLU A 177 18.11 -1.72 15.76
N ALA A 178 17.20 -1.00 16.43
CA ALA A 178 17.06 0.44 16.26
C ALA A 178 18.21 1.27 16.84
N ALA A 179 19.02 0.70 17.74
CA ALA A 179 20.14 1.42 18.37
C ALA A 179 21.28 1.75 17.39
N GLU A 180 21.35 1.09 16.23
CA GLU A 180 22.46 1.20 15.28
C GLU A 180 22.30 2.35 14.27
N ALA A 181 21.10 2.82 13.98
CA ALA A 181 20.83 3.87 12.98
C ALA A 181 19.78 4.87 13.46
N PRO A 182 20.17 5.93 14.16
CA PRO A 182 19.25 6.97 14.59
C PRO A 182 18.65 7.69 13.37
N LEU A 183 17.32 7.81 13.35
CA LEU A 183 16.62 8.62 12.36
C LEU A 183 16.76 10.12 12.69
N PRO A 184 16.72 11.01 11.68
CA PRO A 184 16.54 12.43 11.92
C PRO A 184 15.29 12.68 12.77
N ALA A 185 15.38 13.62 13.71
CA ALA A 185 14.29 13.92 14.65
C ALA A 185 13.05 14.44 13.90
N ALA A 186 11.87 13.97 14.33
CA ALA A 186 10.59 14.58 14.00
C ALA A 186 10.32 15.80 14.92
N PRO A 187 9.34 16.67 14.61
CA PRO A 187 8.88 17.69 15.51
C PRO A 187 8.38 17.12 16.85
N PRO A 188 8.35 17.92 17.94
CA PRO A 188 7.73 17.47 19.19
C PRO A 188 6.29 17.01 19.00
N PHE A 189 5.81 16.13 19.88
CA PHE A 189 4.40 15.72 19.87
C PHE A 189 3.48 16.94 20.01
N SER A 190 2.37 16.92 19.28
CA SER A 190 1.27 17.85 19.51
C SER A 190 0.74 17.72 20.94
N THR A 191 0.17 18.79 21.50
CA THR A 191 -0.30 18.81 22.89
C THR A 191 -1.24 17.64 23.21
N ALA A 192 -2.17 17.32 22.30
CA ALA A 192 -3.11 16.21 22.49
C ALA A 192 -2.43 14.84 22.49
N ASN A 193 -1.45 14.64 21.61
CA ASN A 193 -0.67 13.41 21.58
C ASN A 193 0.26 13.31 22.79
N GLN A 194 0.82 14.42 23.27
CA GLN A 194 1.68 14.44 24.46
C GLN A 194 0.93 13.92 25.71
N VAL A 195 -0.34 14.34 25.91
CA VAL A 195 -1.17 13.83 27.01
C VAL A 195 -1.33 12.30 26.95
N LEU A 196 -1.57 11.77 25.75
CA LEU A 196 -1.65 10.32 25.58
C LEU A 196 -0.31 9.64 25.82
N VAL A 197 0.79 10.20 25.33
CA VAL A 197 2.16 9.70 25.54
C VAL A 197 2.49 9.64 27.03
N ASP A 198 2.20 10.69 27.78
CA ASP A 198 2.47 10.74 29.23
C ASP A 198 1.62 9.71 29.99
N TYR A 199 0.36 9.55 29.62
CA TYR A 199 -0.49 8.49 30.17
C TYR A 199 0.07 7.10 29.89
N LEU A 200 0.48 6.80 28.65
CA LEU A 200 1.04 5.51 28.26
C LEU A 200 2.34 5.21 29.02
N ARG A 201 3.25 6.19 29.10
CA ARG A 201 4.50 6.08 29.87
C ARG A 201 4.25 5.87 31.36
N GLY A 202 3.25 6.55 31.93
CA GLY A 202 2.83 6.36 33.31
C GLY A 202 2.29 4.95 33.61
N ARG A 203 1.96 4.18 32.58
CA ARG A 203 1.60 2.76 32.67
C ARG A 203 2.75 1.79 32.36
N GLY A 204 3.96 2.29 32.20
CA GLY A 204 5.14 1.50 31.87
C GLY A 204 5.19 1.04 30.41
N LEU A 205 4.43 1.68 29.52
CA LEU A 205 4.46 1.40 28.08
C LEU A 205 5.45 2.34 27.35
N HIS A 206 5.80 1.99 26.12
CA HIS A 206 6.90 2.58 25.37
C HIS A 206 6.44 3.31 24.09
N PRO A 207 5.57 4.34 24.18
CA PRO A 207 5.18 5.14 23.02
C PRO A 207 6.38 5.88 22.46
N TYR A 208 6.48 5.94 21.14
CA TYR A 208 7.55 6.59 20.42
C TYR A 208 6.99 7.42 19.27
N HIS A 209 7.82 8.33 18.71
CA HIS A 209 7.43 9.11 17.55
C HIS A 209 7.56 8.25 16.28
N LEU A 210 6.42 8.01 15.60
CA LEU A 210 6.39 7.19 14.37
C LEU A 210 7.45 7.64 13.36
N PRO A 211 8.22 6.71 12.79
CA PRO A 211 9.04 6.99 11.62
C PRO A 211 8.16 7.35 10.42
N MET A 212 8.29 8.58 9.93
CA MET A 212 7.43 9.14 8.89
C MET A 212 8.25 9.69 7.73
N ALA A 213 7.88 9.37 6.50
CA ALA A 213 8.43 9.94 5.28
C ALA A 213 7.78 11.31 5.00
N CYS A 214 8.15 12.31 5.81
CA CYS A 214 7.54 13.65 5.80
C CYS A 214 8.58 14.74 6.08
N ASP A 215 8.53 15.85 5.32
CA ASP A 215 9.45 16.97 5.52
C ASP A 215 9.04 17.91 6.67
N TYR A 216 7.81 17.77 7.19
CA TYR A 216 7.29 18.58 8.30
C TYR A 216 7.48 20.08 8.11
N ILE A 217 7.14 20.60 6.93
CA ILE A 217 7.14 22.05 6.68
C ILE A 217 6.02 22.75 7.47
N ASP A 218 6.11 24.06 7.64
CA ASP A 218 5.08 24.86 8.30
C ASP A 218 3.71 24.63 7.67
N GLY A 219 2.70 24.39 8.51
CA GLY A 219 1.35 24.05 8.08
C GLY A 219 1.16 22.61 7.56
N CYS A 220 2.16 21.73 7.75
CA CYS A 220 2.00 20.31 7.39
C CYS A 220 0.89 19.65 8.23
N ALA A 221 -0.11 19.11 7.55
CA ALA A 221 -1.23 18.41 8.18
C ALA A 221 -1.07 16.89 8.22
N THR A 222 0.14 16.35 7.93
CA THR A 222 0.40 14.90 7.82
C THR A 222 -0.67 14.16 6.99
N CYS A 223 -0.91 14.67 5.78
CA CYS A 223 -2.00 14.26 4.88
C CYS A 223 -2.05 12.75 4.66
N GLN A 224 -3.14 12.11 5.06
CA GLN A 224 -3.43 10.70 4.81
C GLN A 224 -4.69 10.56 3.97
N SER A 225 -4.67 9.61 3.03
CA SER A 225 -5.77 9.31 2.13
C SER A 225 -6.08 10.35 1.04
N TYR A 226 -5.24 11.36 0.83
CA TYR A 226 -5.36 12.31 -0.29
C TYR A 226 -4.00 12.87 -0.71
N LEU A 227 -3.93 13.45 -1.91
CA LEU A 227 -2.71 14.05 -2.44
C LEU A 227 -2.29 15.25 -1.60
N CYS A 228 -1.00 15.37 -1.31
CA CYS A 228 -0.47 16.48 -0.52
C CYS A 228 -0.46 17.78 -1.32
N ALA A 229 -1.16 18.80 -0.82
CA ALA A 229 -1.21 20.11 -1.47
C ALA A 229 0.12 20.87 -1.35
N GLN A 230 0.86 20.68 -0.25
CA GLN A 230 2.10 21.38 0.07
C GLN A 230 3.36 20.61 -0.33
N GLN A 231 3.21 19.41 -0.90
CA GLN A 231 4.33 18.56 -1.35
C GLN A 231 5.34 18.21 -0.24
N CYS A 232 4.91 18.13 1.02
CA CYS A 232 5.75 17.67 2.13
C CYS A 232 5.71 16.16 2.37
N LYS A 233 4.81 15.46 1.70
CA LYS A 233 4.74 14.00 1.70
C LYS A 233 5.86 13.45 0.79
N ASN A 234 6.74 12.63 1.37
CA ASN A 234 7.77 11.92 0.63
C ASN A 234 7.18 10.60 0.10
N ASP A 235 6.75 10.62 -1.15
CA ASP A 235 6.16 9.48 -1.86
C ASP A 235 6.99 9.08 -3.08
N SER A 236 6.63 7.98 -3.72
CA SER A 236 7.33 7.47 -4.89
C SER A 236 7.35 8.44 -6.07
N ALA A 237 6.26 9.21 -6.28
CA ALA A 237 6.23 10.20 -7.36
C ALA A 237 7.32 11.26 -7.16
N ARG A 238 7.39 11.82 -5.95
CA ARG A 238 8.29 12.91 -5.60
C ARG A 238 9.75 12.46 -5.49
N ASN A 239 10.00 11.36 -4.76
CA ASN A 239 11.36 10.96 -4.39
C ASN A 239 12.03 10.04 -5.42
N CYS A 240 11.25 9.43 -6.30
CA CYS A 240 11.76 8.44 -7.26
C CYS A 240 11.40 8.76 -8.71
N VAL A 241 10.10 8.80 -9.07
CA VAL A 241 9.70 8.92 -10.48
C VAL A 241 10.11 10.28 -11.06
N LEU A 242 9.83 11.38 -10.35
CA LEU A 242 10.23 12.72 -10.81
C LEU A 242 11.74 12.86 -10.99
N PRO A 243 12.61 12.48 -10.02
CA PRO A 243 14.06 12.50 -10.24
C PRO A 243 14.53 11.56 -11.35
N ALA A 244 13.95 10.35 -11.47
CA ALA A 244 14.31 9.41 -12.55
C ALA A 244 14.10 10.03 -13.94
N VAL A 245 12.96 10.68 -14.11
CA VAL A 245 12.59 11.32 -15.38
C VAL A 245 13.38 12.61 -15.60
N ALA A 246 13.46 13.50 -14.60
CA ALA A 246 14.05 14.82 -14.76
C ALA A 246 15.59 14.82 -14.81
N GLN A 247 16.26 13.84 -14.20
CA GLN A 247 17.70 13.85 -13.98
C GLN A 247 18.43 12.63 -14.55
N HIS A 248 17.72 11.51 -14.78
CA HIS A 248 18.34 10.25 -15.16
C HIS A 248 17.81 9.65 -16.47
N GLY A 249 17.05 10.42 -17.25
CA GLY A 249 16.63 10.02 -18.59
C GLY A 249 15.62 8.88 -18.65
N ALA A 250 14.91 8.59 -17.54
CA ALA A 250 13.79 7.67 -17.58
C ALA A 250 12.59 8.31 -18.28
N HIS A 251 11.70 7.48 -18.81
CA HIS A 251 10.48 7.89 -19.48
C HIS A 251 9.24 7.41 -18.74
N LEU A 252 8.14 8.14 -18.89
CA LEU A 252 6.86 7.86 -18.23
C LEU A 252 5.72 7.88 -19.25
N LEU A 253 4.93 6.80 -19.29
CA LEU A 253 3.63 6.73 -19.95
C LEU A 253 2.54 6.74 -18.89
N THR A 254 1.69 7.75 -18.89
CA THR A 254 0.49 7.84 -18.04
C THR A 254 -0.78 7.53 -18.83
N GLU A 255 -1.88 7.22 -18.12
CA GLU A 255 -3.14 6.79 -18.73
C GLU A 255 -2.95 5.60 -19.69
N CYS A 256 -1.96 4.77 -19.38
CA CYS A 256 -1.53 3.61 -20.14
C CYS A 256 -1.56 2.37 -19.21
N ARG A 257 -2.49 1.45 -19.48
CA ARG A 257 -2.72 0.26 -18.66
C ARG A 257 -2.10 -0.97 -19.31
N ALA A 258 -1.20 -1.66 -18.61
CA ALA A 258 -0.78 -3.00 -18.98
C ALA A 258 -1.95 -3.98 -18.78
N VAL A 259 -2.36 -4.67 -19.85
CA VAL A 259 -3.53 -5.57 -19.85
C VAL A 259 -3.15 -7.02 -20.09
N ARG A 260 -2.00 -7.27 -20.69
CA ARG A 260 -1.50 -8.62 -20.96
C ARG A 260 0.01 -8.63 -21.14
N LEU A 261 0.65 -9.72 -20.73
CA LEU A 261 2.03 -10.05 -21.03
C LEU A 261 2.05 -11.16 -22.08
N VAL A 262 2.82 -10.99 -23.13
CA VAL A 262 3.09 -12.04 -24.13
C VAL A 262 4.45 -12.62 -23.82
N ALA A 263 4.51 -13.94 -23.64
CA ALA A 263 5.74 -14.66 -23.28
C ALA A 263 5.89 -15.94 -24.10
N ASP A 264 7.14 -16.32 -24.34
CA ASP A 264 7.48 -17.69 -24.71
C ASP A 264 7.65 -18.55 -23.42
N ALA A 265 8.21 -19.74 -23.53
CA ALA A 265 8.42 -20.64 -22.40
C ALA A 265 9.40 -20.10 -21.32
N ARG A 266 10.16 -19.04 -21.58
CA ARG A 266 11.22 -18.56 -20.68
C ARG A 266 11.24 -17.05 -20.46
N ASN A 267 10.69 -16.26 -21.37
CA ASN A 267 10.84 -14.80 -21.31
C ASN A 267 9.55 -14.09 -21.72
N VAL A 268 9.23 -13.02 -21.04
CA VAL A 268 8.27 -12.03 -21.49
C VAL A 268 8.86 -11.32 -22.71
N LYS A 269 8.10 -11.28 -23.79
CA LYS A 269 8.47 -10.66 -25.07
C LYS A 269 7.85 -9.28 -25.25
N GLU A 270 6.60 -9.12 -24.79
CA GLU A 270 5.85 -7.90 -24.95
C GLU A 270 4.99 -7.61 -23.72
N VAL A 271 4.91 -6.34 -23.36
CA VAL A 271 3.91 -5.80 -22.44
C VAL A 271 2.84 -5.13 -23.29
N VAL A 272 1.67 -5.75 -23.37
CA VAL A 272 0.53 -5.20 -24.13
C VAL A 272 -0.22 -4.23 -23.22
N CYS A 273 -0.37 -3.00 -23.68
CA CYS A 273 -1.02 -1.92 -22.97
C CYS A 273 -2.21 -1.37 -23.74
N GLU A 274 -3.19 -0.88 -23.02
CA GLU A 274 -4.30 -0.06 -23.53
C GLU A 274 -4.13 1.39 -23.09
N SER A 275 -4.24 2.30 -24.04
CA SER A 275 -4.19 3.75 -23.81
C SER A 275 -5.43 4.45 -24.40
N ARG A 276 -5.43 5.78 -24.37
CA ARG A 276 -6.48 6.56 -25.02
C ARG A 276 -6.45 6.47 -26.55
N VAL A 277 -5.26 6.24 -27.13
CA VAL A 277 -5.04 6.24 -28.58
C VAL A 277 -5.25 4.84 -29.16
N GLY A 278 -5.00 3.80 -28.37
CA GLY A 278 -5.14 2.43 -28.81
C GLY A 278 -4.34 1.41 -27.99
N THR A 279 -4.04 0.28 -28.62
CA THR A 279 -3.23 -0.79 -28.03
C THR A 279 -1.76 -0.61 -28.43
N LEU A 280 -0.86 -0.77 -27.46
CA LEU A 280 0.59 -0.68 -27.62
C LEU A 280 1.23 -2.03 -27.27
N ALA A 281 2.32 -2.39 -27.94
CA ALA A 281 3.14 -3.57 -27.63
C ALA A 281 4.58 -3.16 -27.31
N LEU A 282 4.86 -3.00 -26.02
CA LEU A 282 6.15 -2.50 -25.53
C LEU A 282 7.13 -3.65 -25.31
N LYS A 283 8.40 -3.45 -25.67
CA LYS A 283 9.45 -4.47 -25.63
C LYS A 283 10.62 -4.04 -24.76
N GLY A 284 11.09 -4.92 -23.90
CA GLY A 284 12.23 -4.65 -23.04
C GLY A 284 12.98 -5.91 -22.64
N LYS A 285 14.22 -5.70 -22.18
CA LYS A 285 15.08 -6.79 -21.70
C LYS A 285 14.57 -7.37 -20.39
N VAL A 286 14.19 -6.50 -19.45
CA VAL A 286 13.61 -6.85 -18.15
C VAL A 286 12.21 -6.24 -18.03
N VAL A 287 11.27 -7.01 -17.47
CA VAL A 287 9.91 -6.56 -17.13
C VAL A 287 9.71 -6.66 -15.63
N VAL A 288 9.30 -5.56 -15.01
CA VAL A 288 9.07 -5.45 -13.57
C VAL A 288 7.61 -5.11 -13.31
N LEU A 289 6.91 -5.98 -12.59
CA LEU A 289 5.54 -5.73 -12.15
C LEU A 289 5.54 -5.08 -10.77
N ALA A 290 4.84 -3.97 -10.67
CA ALA A 290 4.68 -3.17 -9.46
C ALA A 290 3.29 -2.52 -9.39
N ALA A 291 2.28 -3.20 -9.95
CA ALA A 291 0.92 -2.69 -10.07
C ALA A 291 0.07 -2.91 -8.79
N GLY A 292 0.67 -3.50 -7.76
CA GLY A 292 0.04 -3.79 -6.46
C GLY A 292 -0.63 -5.15 -6.38
N ALA A 293 -0.82 -5.65 -5.15
CA ALA A 293 -1.18 -7.03 -4.86
C ALA A 293 -2.57 -7.48 -5.33
N LEU A 294 -3.38 -6.61 -5.92
CA LEU A 294 -4.61 -6.99 -6.60
C LEU A 294 -4.43 -7.00 -8.13
N VAL A 295 -3.71 -6.02 -8.67
CA VAL A 295 -3.57 -5.86 -10.13
C VAL A 295 -2.47 -6.75 -10.70
N THR A 296 -1.32 -6.87 -10.03
CA THR A 296 -0.20 -7.72 -10.47
C THR A 296 -0.63 -9.18 -10.69
N PRO A 297 -1.26 -9.88 -9.72
CA PRO A 297 -1.71 -11.25 -9.96
C PRO A 297 -2.85 -11.32 -10.99
N ALA A 298 -3.74 -10.33 -11.07
CA ALA A 298 -4.79 -10.31 -12.09
C ALA A 298 -4.19 -10.21 -13.51
N LEU A 299 -3.15 -9.39 -13.71
CA LEU A 299 -2.42 -9.29 -14.97
C LEU A 299 -1.78 -10.63 -15.35
N LEU A 300 -1.12 -11.30 -14.41
CA LEU A 300 -0.52 -12.62 -14.65
C LEU A 300 -1.57 -13.67 -14.98
N LEU A 301 -2.65 -13.76 -14.20
CA LEU A 301 -3.74 -14.72 -14.40
C LEU A 301 -4.50 -14.50 -15.72
N ASN A 302 -4.58 -13.28 -16.20
CA ASN A 302 -5.22 -12.93 -17.48
C ASN A 302 -4.26 -13.07 -18.69
N SER A 303 -2.95 -13.20 -18.46
CA SER A 303 -1.93 -13.40 -19.50
C SER A 303 -1.80 -14.87 -19.89
N ARG A 304 -2.90 -15.43 -20.44
CA ARG A 304 -2.97 -16.83 -20.86
C ARG A 304 -2.50 -17.02 -22.30
N SER A 305 -1.87 -18.17 -22.56
CA SER A 305 -1.49 -18.64 -23.90
C SER A 305 -1.51 -20.17 -23.95
N ALA A 306 -1.09 -20.76 -25.06
CA ALA A 306 -0.94 -22.21 -25.19
C ALA A 306 0.14 -22.75 -24.22
N GLU A 307 1.24 -22.00 -24.04
CA GLU A 307 2.29 -22.33 -23.09
C GLU A 307 1.88 -22.05 -21.63
N TRP A 308 0.98 -21.10 -21.40
CA TRP A 308 0.57 -20.61 -20.09
C TRP A 308 -0.95 -20.72 -19.87
N PRO A 309 -1.56 -21.92 -19.92
CA PRO A 309 -3.02 -22.07 -19.92
C PRO A 309 -3.68 -21.63 -18.62
N SER A 310 -2.96 -21.69 -17.48
CA SER A 310 -3.44 -21.27 -16.16
C SER A 310 -3.11 -19.82 -15.80
N GLY A 311 -2.50 -19.05 -16.72
CA GLY A 311 -1.94 -17.72 -16.49
C GLY A 311 -0.41 -17.75 -16.44
N LEU A 312 0.20 -16.61 -16.72
CA LEU A 312 1.66 -16.47 -16.79
C LEU A 312 2.30 -16.67 -15.42
N ALA A 313 3.42 -17.40 -15.35
CA ALA A 313 4.15 -17.76 -14.13
C ALA A 313 3.27 -18.47 -13.08
N ASN A 314 2.24 -19.20 -13.52
CA ASN A 314 1.27 -19.88 -12.65
C ASN A 314 1.24 -21.40 -12.81
N GLY A 315 2.35 -22.01 -13.14
CA GLY A 315 2.47 -23.47 -13.20
C GLY A 315 2.31 -24.14 -11.84
N SER A 316 2.67 -23.45 -10.78
CA SER A 316 2.49 -23.89 -9.40
C SER A 316 1.07 -23.67 -8.84
N ASP A 317 0.19 -22.94 -9.52
CA ASP A 317 -1.13 -22.48 -9.03
C ASP A 317 -1.06 -21.57 -7.78
N TRP A 318 0.05 -20.82 -7.64
CA TRP A 318 0.24 -19.91 -6.50
C TRP A 318 -0.04 -18.43 -6.82
N VAL A 319 -0.10 -18.05 -8.09
CA VAL A 319 -0.46 -16.68 -8.48
C VAL A 319 -1.88 -16.35 -8.02
N GLY A 320 -1.99 -15.24 -7.32
CA GLY A 320 -3.25 -14.74 -6.77
C GLY A 320 -3.62 -15.30 -5.40
N ARG A 321 -3.06 -16.41 -4.95
CA ARG A 321 -3.33 -17.02 -3.63
C ARG A 321 -2.64 -16.28 -2.49
N ASN A 322 -3.02 -16.62 -1.25
CA ASN A 322 -2.47 -16.01 -0.03
C ASN A 322 -2.71 -14.49 0.07
N LEU A 323 -3.83 -14.05 -0.45
CA LEU A 323 -4.25 -12.67 -0.28
C LEU A 323 -4.38 -12.35 1.20
N MET A 324 -3.53 -11.47 1.70
CA MET A 324 -3.53 -10.93 3.05
C MET A 324 -3.86 -9.44 3.04
N ARG A 325 -4.30 -8.95 4.17
CA ARG A 325 -4.44 -7.52 4.48
C ARG A 325 -4.23 -7.31 5.97
N HIS A 326 -3.97 -6.08 6.41
CA HIS A 326 -4.01 -5.84 7.85
C HIS A 326 -5.45 -5.76 8.38
N LEU A 327 -5.68 -6.40 9.54
CA LEU A 327 -6.94 -6.32 10.26
C LEU A 327 -6.91 -5.08 11.16
N ILE A 328 -7.54 -4.00 10.71
CA ILE A 328 -7.47 -2.69 11.36
C ILE A 328 -8.78 -2.39 12.09
N ASP A 329 -8.68 -2.18 13.40
CA ASP A 329 -9.75 -1.61 14.23
C ASP A 329 -9.42 -0.14 14.55
N LEU A 330 -10.39 0.75 14.38
CA LEU A 330 -10.24 2.18 14.66
C LEU A 330 -11.02 2.58 15.91
N PHE A 331 -10.34 3.24 16.83
CA PHE A 331 -10.89 3.75 18.08
C PHE A 331 -10.67 5.26 18.15
N GLU A 332 -11.74 6.03 18.33
CA GLU A 332 -11.63 7.43 18.71
C GLU A 332 -11.67 7.54 20.22
N ILE A 333 -10.76 8.30 20.80
CA ILE A 333 -10.65 8.54 22.24
C ILE A 333 -10.53 10.04 22.53
N TRP A 334 -11.00 10.48 23.70
CA TRP A 334 -10.89 11.86 24.18
C TRP A 334 -10.08 11.87 25.48
N PRO A 335 -8.75 12.16 25.41
CA PRO A 335 -7.87 12.15 26.57
C PRO A 335 -8.18 13.24 27.58
N GLU A 336 -8.68 14.41 27.15
CA GLU A 336 -9.01 15.55 28.00
C GLU A 336 -10.51 15.89 28.02
N ARG A 337 -10.97 16.41 29.14
CA ARG A 337 -12.30 16.99 29.29
C ARG A 337 -12.19 18.51 29.09
N GLY A 338 -12.66 19.02 27.98
CA GLY A 338 -13.04 20.43 27.89
C GLY A 338 -12.39 21.28 26.80
N GLU A 339 -11.17 21.10 26.39
CA GLU A 339 -10.58 21.91 25.31
C GLU A 339 -10.48 21.12 24.01
N ARG A 340 -10.97 21.75 22.93
CA ARG A 340 -10.87 21.22 21.58
C ARG A 340 -9.51 21.59 21.03
N THR A 341 -8.59 20.66 21.04
CA THR A 341 -7.36 20.79 20.28
C THR A 341 -7.64 20.69 18.78
N LEU A 342 -6.89 21.44 18.00
CA LEU A 342 -6.80 21.25 16.55
C LEU A 342 -6.51 19.78 16.27
N ALA A 343 -7.04 19.25 15.18
CA ALA A 343 -6.94 17.86 14.81
C ALA A 343 -5.51 17.31 15.05
N PRO A 344 -5.36 16.23 15.85
CA PRO A 344 -4.07 15.71 16.23
C PRO A 344 -3.36 15.13 15.01
N ASN A 345 -2.06 15.35 14.92
CA ASN A 345 -1.22 14.80 13.88
C ASN A 345 -1.01 13.29 14.09
N LYS A 346 -0.63 12.58 13.02
CA LYS A 346 -0.20 11.19 13.09
C LYS A 346 1.24 11.15 13.61
N GLU A 347 1.43 10.78 14.88
CA GLU A 347 2.72 10.95 15.56
C GLU A 347 3.11 9.72 16.40
N ILE A 348 2.15 9.02 17.02
CA ILE A 348 2.41 8.01 18.04
C ILE A 348 2.43 6.61 17.43
N GLY A 349 3.49 5.84 17.71
CA GLY A 349 3.57 4.39 17.60
C GLY A 349 3.65 3.73 18.96
N LEU A 350 3.10 2.53 19.09
CA LEU A 350 3.14 1.70 20.29
C LEU A 350 3.16 0.22 19.88
N ASN A 351 4.25 -0.47 20.17
CA ASN A 351 4.47 -1.87 19.80
C ASN A 351 4.58 -2.82 21.00
N ASP A 352 4.20 -2.38 22.21
CA ASP A 352 4.21 -3.20 23.43
C ASP A 352 3.39 -4.50 23.29
N PHE A 353 2.41 -4.51 22.39
CA PHE A 353 1.57 -5.67 22.12
C PHE A 353 1.92 -6.37 20.80
N TYR A 354 3.01 -6.00 20.15
CA TYR A 354 3.40 -6.59 18.87
C TYR A 354 3.76 -8.07 19.03
N PHE A 355 4.68 -8.35 19.97
CA PHE A 355 4.98 -9.68 20.46
C PHE A 355 4.54 -9.76 21.92
N TRP A 356 3.43 -10.43 22.20
CA TRP A 356 2.86 -10.50 23.54
C TRP A 356 2.45 -11.90 23.90
N GLU A 357 2.90 -12.38 25.09
CA GLU A 357 2.67 -13.74 25.56
C GLU A 357 3.06 -14.83 24.55
N GLY A 358 4.17 -14.64 23.85
CA GLY A 358 4.68 -15.60 22.87
C GLY A 358 3.92 -15.64 21.54
N GLN A 359 2.95 -14.76 21.35
CA GLN A 359 2.22 -14.60 20.08
C GLN A 359 2.48 -13.24 19.45
N LYS A 360 2.30 -13.17 18.15
CA LYS A 360 2.42 -11.94 17.37
C LYS A 360 1.04 -11.38 17.03
N TYR A 361 0.87 -10.08 17.22
CA TYR A 361 -0.37 -9.37 16.92
C TYR A 361 -0.13 -8.24 15.93
N GLY A 362 0.37 -7.08 16.37
CA GLY A 362 0.57 -5.92 15.54
C GLY A 362 0.77 -4.62 16.31
N THR A 363 0.72 -3.50 15.59
CA THR A 363 1.00 -2.16 16.12
C THR A 363 -0.27 -1.39 16.49
N ILE A 364 -0.13 -0.44 17.40
CA ILE A 364 -1.11 0.62 17.66
C ILE A 364 -0.50 1.94 17.24
N GLN A 365 -1.22 2.72 16.42
CA GLN A 365 -0.74 3.99 15.88
C GLN A 365 -1.79 5.07 16.02
N SER A 366 -1.38 6.33 16.28
CA SER A 366 -2.28 7.45 16.04
C SER A 366 -2.53 7.58 14.53
N PHE A 367 -3.79 7.88 14.15
CA PHE A 367 -4.21 7.86 12.75
C PHE A 367 -4.10 9.24 12.07
N GLY A 368 -3.93 10.30 12.85
CA GLY A 368 -3.97 11.68 12.39
C GLY A 368 -5.39 12.23 12.25
N PRO A 369 -5.57 13.36 11.55
CA PRO A 369 -6.88 13.95 11.38
C PRO A 369 -7.85 12.96 10.72
N MET A 370 -9.02 12.80 11.33
CA MET A 370 -10.06 12.00 10.69
C MET A 370 -10.46 12.65 9.37
N PRO A 371 -10.62 11.86 8.33
CA PRO A 371 -11.31 12.31 7.15
C PRO A 371 -12.71 12.83 7.53
N PRO A 372 -13.28 13.74 6.73
CA PRO A 372 -14.58 14.35 7.01
C PRO A 372 -15.65 13.31 7.33
N VAL A 373 -16.73 13.77 7.99
CA VAL A 373 -17.94 12.99 8.36
C VAL A 373 -18.43 12.04 7.26
N GLU A 374 -18.16 12.39 6.01
CA GLU A 374 -18.50 11.61 4.83
C GLU A 374 -17.90 10.19 4.82
N LEU A 375 -16.70 9.98 5.39
CA LEU A 375 -16.12 8.63 5.54
C LEU A 375 -16.92 7.72 6.48
N LEU A 376 -17.52 8.30 7.48
CA LEU A 376 -18.36 7.58 8.45
C LEU A 376 -19.77 7.34 7.91
N THR A 377 -20.25 8.22 7.03
CA THR A 377 -21.61 8.16 6.48
C THR A 377 -21.72 7.28 5.23
N ASN A 378 -20.65 7.07 4.49
CA ASN A 378 -20.60 6.15 3.33
C ASN A 378 -20.39 4.67 3.72
N GLY A 379 -20.36 4.36 5.01
CA GLY A 379 -20.31 2.99 5.51
C GLY A 379 -21.58 2.17 5.20
N PRO A 380 -21.55 0.83 5.38
CA PRO A 380 -22.63 -0.08 4.99
C PRO A 380 -23.85 -0.11 5.92
N GLY A 381 -23.98 0.84 6.84
CA GLY A 381 -25.09 0.87 7.81
C GLY A 381 -26.37 1.55 7.28
N PRO A 382 -27.53 1.39 7.95
CA PRO A 382 -28.77 2.06 7.57
C PRO A 382 -28.76 3.58 7.81
N LEU A 383 -27.86 4.08 8.65
CA LEU A 383 -27.67 5.51 8.94
C LEU A 383 -27.13 6.35 7.77
N PRO A 384 -26.26 5.84 6.87
CA PRO A 384 -25.60 6.68 5.88
C PRO A 384 -26.56 7.43 4.93
N LYS A 385 -27.56 6.72 4.43
CA LYS A 385 -28.50 7.30 3.43
C LYS A 385 -29.42 8.37 4.00
N ALA A 386 -29.74 8.31 5.29
CA ALA A 386 -30.59 9.29 5.95
C ALA A 386 -29.81 10.56 6.34
N LEU A 387 -28.51 10.43 6.67
CA LEU A 387 -27.64 11.56 7.05
C LEU A 387 -27.27 12.46 5.85
N HIS A 388 -27.25 11.94 4.63
CA HIS A 388 -27.04 12.76 3.42
C HIS A 388 -28.19 13.75 3.14
N LEU A 389 -29.39 13.46 3.66
CA LEU A 389 -30.57 14.32 3.54
C LEU A 389 -30.70 15.31 4.71
N VAL A 390 -29.83 15.23 5.72
CA VAL A 390 -30.00 16.00 6.95
C VAL A 390 -29.11 17.25 6.94
N ASN A 391 -29.81 18.36 7.04
CA ASN A 391 -29.51 19.73 7.41
C ASN A 391 -28.03 20.00 7.87
N PRO A 392 -27.40 21.07 7.36
CA PRO A 392 -26.09 21.60 7.80
C PRO A 392 -25.89 21.64 9.33
N VAL A 393 -26.95 21.79 10.10
CA VAL A 393 -26.93 21.78 11.57
C VAL A 393 -26.51 20.42 12.15
N VAL A 394 -26.95 19.30 11.57
CA VAL A 394 -26.53 17.97 12.06
C VAL A 394 -25.08 17.70 11.69
N ARG A 395 -24.62 18.17 10.55
CA ARG A 395 -23.20 18.13 10.15
C ARG A 395 -22.34 18.94 11.13
N GLU A 396 -22.77 20.13 11.48
CA GLU A 396 -22.12 21.02 12.46
C GLU A 396 -22.10 20.38 13.86
N VAL A 397 -23.24 19.85 14.31
CA VAL A 397 -23.36 19.14 15.59
C VAL A 397 -22.45 17.91 15.60
N TYR A 398 -22.41 17.13 14.52
CA TYR A 398 -21.55 15.96 14.41
C TYR A 398 -20.08 16.36 14.40
N GLN A 399 -19.68 17.34 13.59
CA GLN A 399 -18.31 17.89 13.61
C GLN A 399 -17.95 18.42 14.99
N ARG A 400 -18.90 19.03 15.68
CA ARG A 400 -18.72 19.57 17.02
C ARG A 400 -18.57 18.50 18.09
N PHE A 401 -19.20 17.34 17.93
CA PHE A 401 -19.09 16.19 18.87
C PHE A 401 -17.86 15.31 18.61
N PHE A 402 -17.42 15.19 17.37
CA PHE A 402 -16.37 14.28 16.94
C PHE A 402 -15.04 14.99 16.59
N ASN A 403 -15.03 16.34 16.45
CA ASN A 403 -13.79 17.08 16.36
C ASN A 403 -13.11 17.17 17.74
N GLY A 404 -11.81 16.81 17.76
CA GLY A 404 -10.97 16.89 18.97
C GLY A 404 -10.70 15.55 19.64
N GLY A 405 -11.17 14.42 19.09
CA GLY A 405 -10.75 13.09 19.47
C GLY A 405 -9.43 12.69 18.81
N LEU A 406 -8.67 11.83 19.49
CA LEU A 406 -7.53 11.10 18.92
C LEU A 406 -8.04 9.79 18.33
N VAL A 407 -7.71 9.52 17.06
CA VAL A 407 -7.99 8.22 16.46
C VAL A 407 -6.77 7.33 16.61
N LEU A 408 -6.97 6.15 17.19
CA LEU A 408 -5.99 5.09 17.27
C LEU A 408 -6.37 3.98 16.28
N ALA A 409 -5.41 3.56 15.48
CA ALA A 409 -5.52 2.38 14.62
C ALA A 409 -4.80 1.21 15.31
N ALA A 410 -5.54 0.19 15.69
CA ALA A 410 -4.99 -1.11 16.08
C ALA A 410 -4.89 -1.97 14.83
N MET A 411 -3.68 -2.19 14.36
CA MET A 411 -3.38 -2.85 13.11
C MET A 411 -2.73 -4.20 13.38
N MET A 412 -3.48 -5.28 13.13
CA MET A 412 -3.02 -6.66 13.38
C MET A 412 -2.59 -7.33 12.08
N GLU A 413 -1.53 -8.14 12.18
CA GLU A 413 -1.09 -9.03 11.11
C GLU A 413 -2.17 -10.04 10.74
N ASP A 414 -2.38 -10.24 9.45
CA ASP A 414 -3.19 -11.30 8.87
C ASP A 414 -2.30 -12.44 8.37
N LEU A 415 -2.78 -13.68 8.43
CA LEU A 415 -2.05 -14.84 7.95
C LEU A 415 -2.43 -15.22 6.52
N PRO A 416 -1.49 -15.83 5.76
CA PRO A 416 -1.76 -16.29 4.40
C PRO A 416 -2.56 -17.60 4.38
N TYR A 417 -3.63 -17.64 3.55
CA TYR A 417 -4.46 -18.81 3.30
C TYR A 417 -4.68 -19.02 1.81
N LEU A 418 -4.65 -20.27 1.33
CA LEU A 418 -4.77 -20.59 -0.11
C LEU A 418 -6.12 -20.18 -0.71
N ASP A 419 -7.18 -20.15 0.09
CA ASP A 419 -8.52 -19.78 -0.34
C ASP A 419 -8.78 -18.27 -0.34
N ASN A 420 -7.96 -17.48 0.34
CA ASN A 420 -7.92 -16.03 0.21
C ASN A 420 -7.11 -15.67 -1.04
N ARG A 421 -7.76 -15.13 -2.08
CA ARG A 421 -7.10 -14.98 -3.38
C ARG A 421 -7.71 -13.95 -4.30
N VAL A 422 -6.89 -13.46 -5.21
CA VAL A 422 -7.30 -12.80 -6.45
C VAL A 422 -7.57 -13.87 -7.51
N LEU A 423 -8.56 -13.63 -8.34
CA LEU A 423 -9.04 -14.56 -9.36
C LEU A 423 -8.99 -13.91 -10.74
N PRO A 424 -8.92 -14.70 -11.82
CA PRO A 424 -9.14 -14.20 -13.17
C PRO A 424 -10.50 -13.52 -13.26
N SER A 425 -10.59 -12.48 -14.07
CA SER A 425 -11.83 -11.75 -14.30
C SER A 425 -12.10 -11.62 -15.79
N ASP A 426 -13.28 -12.04 -16.21
CA ASP A 426 -13.81 -11.82 -17.56
C ASP A 426 -14.67 -10.54 -17.62
N GLY A 427 -14.64 -9.73 -16.57
CA GLY A 427 -15.37 -8.48 -16.50
C GLY A 427 -14.85 -7.41 -17.47
N PRO A 428 -15.65 -6.34 -17.69
CA PRO A 428 -15.23 -5.29 -18.63
C PRO A 428 -13.92 -4.66 -18.21
N SER A 429 -13.02 -4.52 -19.18
CA SER A 429 -11.74 -3.85 -19.04
C SER A 429 -11.54 -2.86 -20.19
N ASN A 430 -10.97 -1.71 -19.89
CA ASN A 430 -10.47 -0.73 -20.85
C ASN A 430 -9.33 0.09 -20.21
N HIS A 431 -8.72 1.01 -20.98
CA HIS A 431 -7.63 1.84 -20.47
C HIS A 431 -7.94 2.59 -19.18
N ARG A 432 -9.23 2.85 -18.85
CA ARG A 432 -9.63 3.61 -17.65
C ARG A 432 -9.98 2.72 -16.46
N ARG A 433 -10.56 1.53 -16.69
CA ARG A 433 -11.01 0.67 -15.61
C ARG A 433 -10.96 -0.80 -15.99
N GLN A 434 -10.78 -1.64 -14.97
CA GLN A 434 -10.98 -3.09 -15.05
C GLN A 434 -11.82 -3.55 -13.88
N ARG A 435 -12.32 -4.76 -13.98
CA ARG A 435 -12.93 -5.47 -12.86
C ARG A 435 -11.90 -6.43 -12.27
N LEU A 436 -11.57 -6.21 -11.01
CA LEU A 436 -10.74 -7.11 -10.21
C LEU A 436 -11.64 -8.06 -9.45
N ARG A 437 -11.35 -9.34 -9.43
CA ARG A 437 -12.16 -10.34 -8.75
C ARG A 437 -11.38 -10.94 -7.60
N MET A 438 -11.97 -10.98 -6.41
CA MET A 438 -11.32 -11.52 -5.23
C MET A 438 -12.25 -12.34 -4.35
N GLN A 439 -11.63 -13.26 -3.59
CA GLN A 439 -12.22 -13.96 -2.48
C GLN A 439 -11.34 -13.75 -1.25
N TYR A 440 -11.93 -13.25 -0.15
CA TYR A 440 -11.22 -13.06 1.10
C TYR A 440 -12.14 -13.22 2.29
N ARG A 441 -11.75 -14.03 3.26
CA ARG A 441 -12.43 -14.18 4.54
C ARG A 441 -11.42 -14.19 5.69
N ILE A 442 -11.84 -13.68 6.83
CA ILE A 442 -11.06 -13.76 8.07
C ILE A 442 -11.26 -15.17 8.64
N HIS A 443 -10.19 -15.94 8.75
CA HIS A 443 -10.23 -17.30 9.28
C HIS A 443 -10.50 -17.30 10.81
N PRO A 444 -11.02 -18.40 11.38
CA PRO A 444 -11.37 -18.48 12.83
C PRO A 444 -10.22 -18.11 13.75
N GLY A 445 -9.00 -18.61 13.51
CA GLY A 445 -7.82 -18.28 14.31
C GLY A 445 -7.50 -16.79 14.33
N GLU A 446 -7.70 -16.10 13.18
CA GLU A 446 -7.52 -14.66 13.09
C GLU A 446 -8.60 -13.89 13.86
N ILE A 447 -9.83 -14.41 13.91
CA ILE A 447 -10.91 -13.83 14.72
C ILE A 447 -10.57 -13.91 16.21
N GLU A 448 -10.01 -15.03 16.65
CA GLU A 448 -9.58 -15.22 18.04
C GLU A 448 -8.44 -14.28 18.40
N ARG A 449 -7.36 -14.24 17.61
CA ARG A 449 -6.22 -13.33 17.79
C ARG A 449 -6.68 -11.88 17.83
N ARG A 450 -7.52 -11.47 16.87
CA ARG A 450 -8.08 -10.12 16.82
C ARG A 450 -8.91 -9.82 18.08
N THR A 451 -9.66 -10.79 18.61
CA THR A 451 -10.46 -10.60 19.83
C THR A 451 -9.57 -10.31 21.03
N VAL A 452 -8.45 -11.02 21.16
CA VAL A 452 -7.44 -10.77 22.20
C VAL A 452 -6.85 -9.38 22.05
N PHE A 453 -6.31 -9.06 20.85
CA PHE A 453 -5.67 -7.77 20.59
C PHE A 453 -6.63 -6.58 20.79
N THR A 454 -7.87 -6.69 20.29
CA THR A 454 -8.89 -5.66 20.48
C THR A 454 -9.24 -5.46 21.97
N ARG A 455 -9.22 -6.52 22.79
CA ARG A 455 -9.44 -6.43 24.24
C ARG A 455 -8.32 -5.62 24.91
N GLN A 456 -7.07 -5.92 24.60
CA GLN A 456 -5.90 -5.17 25.10
C GLN A 456 -6.00 -3.69 24.79
N VAL A 457 -6.33 -3.34 23.52
CA VAL A 457 -6.51 -1.94 23.13
C VAL A 457 -7.67 -1.29 23.91
N LYS A 458 -8.79 -1.99 24.10
CA LYS A 458 -9.93 -1.46 24.88
C LYS A 458 -9.59 -1.25 26.35
N ASP A 459 -8.78 -2.14 26.93
CA ASP A 459 -8.32 -2.01 28.31
C ASP A 459 -7.30 -0.87 28.45
N LEU A 460 -6.42 -0.71 27.46
CA LEU A 460 -5.49 0.42 27.39
C LEU A 460 -6.22 1.76 27.42
N VAL A 461 -7.27 1.92 26.61
CA VAL A 461 -8.03 3.17 26.49
C VAL A 461 -9.25 3.24 27.42
N LYS A 462 -9.36 2.33 28.40
CA LYS A 462 -10.52 2.25 29.33
C LYS A 462 -10.82 3.54 30.07
N PRO A 463 -9.84 4.31 30.56
CA PRO A 463 -10.11 5.55 31.31
C PRO A 463 -10.69 6.67 30.44
N PHE A 464 -10.52 6.60 29.13
CA PHE A 464 -10.96 7.65 28.23
C PHE A 464 -12.41 7.43 27.76
N ARG A 465 -13.11 8.52 27.50
CA ARG A 465 -14.29 8.44 26.65
C ARG A 465 -13.84 7.89 25.28
N LYS A 466 -14.56 6.91 24.74
CA LYS A 466 -14.17 6.22 23.50
C LYS A 466 -15.34 5.83 22.62
N LEU A 467 -15.07 5.77 21.33
CA LEU A 467 -15.97 5.25 20.30
C LEU A 467 -15.20 4.28 19.40
N ASN A 468 -15.79 3.11 19.13
CA ASN A 468 -15.27 2.24 18.09
C ASN A 468 -15.84 2.68 16.74
N LEU A 469 -15.00 3.26 15.89
CA LEU A 469 -15.40 3.83 14.60
C LEU A 469 -15.56 2.75 13.54
N ARG A 470 -14.66 1.77 13.52
CA ARG A 470 -14.62 0.75 12.48
C ARG A 470 -13.95 -0.51 12.98
N GLY A 471 -14.49 -1.66 12.57
CA GLY A 471 -13.87 -2.96 12.79
C GLY A 471 -13.36 -3.58 11.48
N ALA A 472 -12.36 -4.45 11.60
CA ALA A 472 -11.69 -5.12 10.49
C ALA A 472 -12.55 -6.05 9.63
N LYS A 473 -13.83 -6.26 9.96
CA LYS A 473 -14.72 -7.23 9.29
C LYS A 473 -15.16 -6.83 7.87
N ASP A 474 -14.96 -5.57 7.48
CA ASP A 474 -15.43 -5.06 6.20
C ASP A 474 -14.36 -5.16 5.11
N ASN A 475 -14.58 -6.01 4.11
CA ASN A 475 -13.67 -6.17 2.97
C ASN A 475 -13.52 -4.94 2.08
N ARG A 476 -14.43 -3.97 2.14
CA ARG A 476 -14.31 -2.72 1.38
C ARG A 476 -13.17 -1.83 1.85
N ALA A 477 -12.67 -2.06 3.05
CA ALA A 477 -11.52 -1.36 3.60
C ALA A 477 -10.26 -2.20 3.51
N LEU A 478 -9.91 -2.59 2.32
CA LEU A 478 -8.64 -3.26 2.08
C LEU A 478 -7.49 -2.29 2.34
N ALA A 479 -6.73 -2.55 3.39
CA ALA A 479 -5.52 -1.80 3.70
C ALA A 479 -4.32 -2.75 3.69
N HIS A 480 -3.22 -2.31 3.08
CA HIS A 480 -1.96 -3.04 3.04
C HIS A 480 -2.09 -4.45 2.42
N VAL A 481 -2.84 -4.55 1.32
CA VAL A 481 -3.03 -5.82 0.58
C VAL A 481 -1.68 -6.37 0.13
N CYS A 482 -1.43 -7.67 0.36
CA CYS A 482 -0.15 -8.31 0.05
C CYS A 482 -0.27 -9.83 -0.17
N GLY A 483 0.84 -10.48 -0.56
CA GLY A 483 1.02 -11.94 -0.53
C GLY A 483 0.68 -12.70 -1.81
N THR A 484 0.08 -12.06 -2.79
CA THR A 484 -0.54 -12.72 -3.96
C THR A 484 0.41 -13.24 -5.04
N CYS A 485 1.70 -12.98 -4.92
CA CYS A 485 2.78 -13.53 -5.76
C CYS A 485 4.01 -13.78 -4.90
N ARG A 486 3.85 -14.48 -3.77
CA ARG A 486 4.87 -14.56 -2.74
C ARG A 486 6.20 -15.11 -3.26
N PHE A 487 7.32 -14.59 -2.73
CA PHE A 487 8.64 -15.13 -2.97
C PHE A 487 8.97 -16.28 -1.99
N GLY A 488 9.93 -17.11 -2.37
CA GLY A 488 10.35 -18.27 -1.59
C GLY A 488 11.39 -19.08 -2.36
N GLU A 489 11.97 -20.08 -1.72
CA GLU A 489 13.00 -20.93 -2.34
C GLU A 489 12.40 -22.04 -3.20
N ASP A 490 11.25 -22.59 -2.81
CA ASP A 490 10.62 -23.71 -3.49
C ASP A 490 9.59 -23.22 -4.53
N PRO A 491 9.82 -23.48 -5.84
CA PRO A 491 8.91 -23.10 -6.90
C PRO A 491 7.53 -23.78 -6.83
N LYS A 492 7.39 -24.85 -6.04
CA LYS A 492 6.09 -25.51 -5.83
C LYS A 492 5.21 -24.78 -4.83
N SER A 493 5.77 -23.88 -4.04
CA SER A 493 5.09 -23.16 -2.98
C SER A 493 5.33 -21.64 -3.00
N SER A 494 5.90 -21.13 -4.08
CA SER A 494 6.12 -19.70 -4.32
C SER A 494 6.06 -19.38 -5.82
N VAL A 495 5.81 -18.11 -6.14
CA VAL A 495 5.80 -17.60 -7.52
C VAL A 495 7.18 -17.07 -7.91
N LEU A 496 7.88 -16.49 -6.94
CA LEU A 496 9.13 -15.76 -7.12
C LEU A 496 10.25 -16.41 -6.31
N ASP A 497 11.48 -16.31 -6.81
CA ASP A 497 12.70 -16.66 -6.07
C ASP A 497 13.06 -15.57 -5.02
N ALA A 498 14.16 -15.78 -4.30
CA ALA A 498 14.64 -14.84 -3.28
C ALA A 498 15.04 -13.45 -3.84
N GLN A 499 15.27 -13.33 -5.14
CA GLN A 499 15.56 -12.09 -5.84
C GLN A 499 14.32 -11.43 -6.45
N ASN A 500 13.13 -11.92 -6.11
CA ASN A 500 11.85 -11.46 -6.67
C ASN A 500 11.68 -11.72 -8.18
N ARG A 501 12.49 -12.57 -8.78
CA ARG A 501 12.32 -13.04 -10.16
C ARG A 501 11.33 -14.20 -10.18
N ALA A 502 10.46 -14.25 -11.18
CA ALA A 502 9.57 -15.39 -11.36
C ALA A 502 10.38 -16.68 -11.58
N HIS A 503 10.04 -17.77 -10.86
CA HIS A 503 10.74 -19.06 -11.01
C HIS A 503 10.71 -19.58 -12.46
N GLU A 504 9.63 -19.32 -13.15
CA GLU A 504 9.38 -19.85 -14.50
C GLU A 504 9.82 -18.91 -15.63
N LEU A 505 10.19 -17.66 -15.33
CA LEU A 505 10.54 -16.65 -16.34
C LEU A 505 11.83 -15.91 -15.98
N ALA A 506 12.76 -15.88 -16.93
CA ALA A 506 14.09 -15.38 -16.68
C ALA A 506 14.18 -13.84 -16.56
N ASN A 507 13.21 -13.10 -17.16
CA ASN A 507 13.24 -11.63 -17.23
C ASN A 507 12.03 -10.96 -16.59
N LEU A 508 11.28 -11.67 -15.76
CA LEU A 508 10.11 -11.13 -15.05
C LEU A 508 10.37 -11.01 -13.55
N TYR A 509 10.18 -9.80 -13.01
CA TYR A 509 10.34 -9.50 -11.59
C TYR A 509 9.05 -8.88 -11.02
N VAL A 510 8.81 -9.06 -9.70
CA VAL A 510 7.68 -8.44 -9.00
C VAL A 510 8.19 -7.76 -7.73
N VAL A 511 7.89 -6.45 -7.56
CA VAL A 511 8.43 -5.65 -6.44
C VAL A 511 7.39 -4.84 -5.68
N ASP A 512 6.11 -5.07 -5.90
CA ASP A 512 5.04 -4.56 -5.03
C ASP A 512 4.74 -5.52 -3.88
N THR A 513 3.81 -5.19 -3.00
CA THR A 513 3.46 -6.00 -1.83
C THR A 513 2.99 -7.43 -2.12
N SER A 514 2.74 -7.79 -3.38
CA SER A 514 2.35 -9.17 -3.73
C SER A 514 3.45 -10.20 -3.43
N TYR A 515 4.72 -9.81 -3.37
CA TYR A 515 5.81 -10.73 -3.05
C TYR A 515 5.86 -11.20 -1.58
N PHE A 516 5.17 -10.54 -0.66
CA PHE A 516 5.23 -10.83 0.78
C PHE A 516 4.77 -12.26 1.11
N PRO A 517 5.55 -13.08 1.84
CA PRO A 517 5.09 -14.40 2.27
C PRO A 517 4.32 -14.36 3.60
N SER A 518 4.44 -13.25 4.36
CA SER A 518 3.63 -12.88 5.52
C SER A 518 3.44 -11.37 5.57
N SER A 519 2.35 -10.88 6.17
CA SER A 519 2.01 -9.46 6.10
C SER A 519 2.76 -8.59 7.11
N ALA A 520 3.37 -9.19 8.13
CA ALA A 520 3.83 -8.51 9.33
C ALA A 520 2.71 -7.69 10.02
N GLY A 521 2.99 -7.01 11.10
CA GLY A 521 2.03 -6.17 11.82
C GLY A 521 2.27 -4.68 11.64
N LEU A 522 3.14 -4.28 10.70
CA LEU A 522 3.59 -2.90 10.46
C LEU A 522 3.24 -2.43 9.05
N ASN A 523 3.30 -1.11 8.82
CA ASN A 523 3.09 -0.52 7.50
C ASN A 523 4.13 -1.05 6.49
N PRO A 524 3.74 -1.53 5.30
CA PRO A 524 4.65 -2.26 4.41
C PRO A 524 5.58 -1.37 3.57
N SER A 525 5.33 -0.06 3.51
CA SER A 525 5.92 0.82 2.49
C SER A 525 7.44 0.86 2.51
N LEU A 526 8.06 0.92 3.70
CA LEU A 526 9.52 0.95 3.80
C LEU A 526 10.15 -0.37 3.37
N THR A 527 9.55 -1.51 3.76
CA THR A 527 10.03 -2.84 3.35
C THR A 527 9.94 -3.04 1.84
N VAL A 528 8.87 -2.54 1.22
CA VAL A 528 8.72 -2.54 -0.26
C VAL A 528 9.83 -1.71 -0.92
N ALA A 529 10.09 -0.50 -0.42
CA ALA A 529 11.15 0.37 -0.96
C ALA A 529 12.55 -0.25 -0.77
N ALA A 530 12.85 -0.77 0.41
CA ALA A 530 14.12 -1.44 0.71
C ALA A 530 14.35 -2.65 -0.20
N ASN A 531 13.34 -3.52 -0.34
CA ASN A 531 13.44 -4.66 -1.23
C ASN A 531 13.54 -4.25 -2.71
N ALA A 532 12.86 -3.19 -3.13
CA ALA A 532 12.97 -2.67 -4.49
C ALA A 532 14.39 -2.18 -4.83
N LEU A 533 15.10 -1.54 -3.88
CA LEU A 533 16.52 -1.18 -4.01
C LEU A 533 17.40 -2.43 -4.12
N ARG A 534 17.14 -3.45 -3.28
CA ARG A 534 17.86 -4.75 -3.31
C ARG A 534 17.72 -5.43 -4.66
N VAL A 535 16.49 -5.51 -5.17
CA VAL A 535 16.19 -6.14 -6.47
C VAL A 535 16.77 -5.33 -7.62
N ALA A 536 16.74 -4.00 -7.56
CA ALA A 536 17.37 -3.15 -8.57
C ALA A 536 18.89 -3.39 -8.68
N ALA A 537 19.58 -3.51 -7.54
CA ALA A 537 21.02 -3.82 -7.52
C ALA A 537 21.30 -5.22 -8.09
N HIS A 538 20.43 -6.21 -7.80
CA HIS A 538 20.54 -7.54 -8.39
C HIS A 538 20.36 -7.51 -9.90
N ILE A 539 19.29 -6.87 -10.41
CA ILE A 539 19.02 -6.73 -11.85
C ILE A 539 20.19 -6.04 -12.55
N ASP A 540 20.71 -4.95 -11.98
CA ASP A 540 21.84 -4.22 -12.57
C ASP A 540 23.09 -5.08 -12.70
N ALA A 541 23.39 -5.89 -11.68
CA ALA A 541 24.55 -6.77 -11.67
C ALA A 541 24.40 -8.00 -12.58
N THR A 542 23.20 -8.57 -12.69
CA THR A 542 22.99 -9.87 -13.38
C THR A 542 22.47 -9.74 -14.78
N ASP A 543 21.52 -8.83 -15.01
CA ASP A 543 20.90 -8.64 -16.32
C ASP A 543 21.67 -7.62 -17.18
N PHE A 544 22.48 -6.76 -16.56
CA PHE A 544 23.29 -5.75 -17.24
C PHE A 544 24.76 -5.77 -16.80
N PRO A 545 25.45 -6.92 -16.92
CA PRO A 545 26.86 -7.00 -16.55
C PRO A 545 27.67 -5.98 -17.39
N SER A 546 28.66 -5.33 -16.74
CA SER A 546 29.54 -4.29 -17.32
C SER A 546 30.36 -4.84 -18.48
#